data_53455c29a7066a6a2285381b9cfa5935
#
_entry.id   53455c29a7066a6a2285381b9cfa5935
#
_cell.length_a   1.000
_cell.length_b   1.000
_cell.length_c   1.000
_cell.angle_alpha   90.00
_cell.angle_beta   90.00
_cell.angle_gamma   90.00
#
_symmetry.space_group_name_H-M   'P 1'
#
loop_
_entity.id
_entity.type
_entity.pdbx_description
1 polymer ?
#
loop_
_entity_poly.entity_id
_entity_poly.type
_entity_poly.pdbx_seq_one_letter_code
_entity_poly.pdbx_strand_id
1 'polypeptide(L)'
;FLILNPIINSPFFQPKRHFVFNDEGITNQVENTRRSSSFFVPIPKPKKKDSQQVLFETEWTKNRVQENDFINRVRGRVRNWRLGGYVHVTNVTRRLLDYWTKPDRERKLYFCQIEAIETAIYLAEVARDYGDGWIEEWLKKENEEANQDLFRVAFKMATGSGKTLVMA
;
A
#
# COMPACT_ATOMS: atom_id res chain seq x y z
N PHE A 1 24.67 2.49 -11.44
CA PHE A 1 23.60 3.11 -12.24
C PHE A 1 23.22 4.44 -11.59
N LEU A 2 23.40 5.57 -12.28
CA LEU A 2 23.06 6.90 -11.76
C LEU A 2 21.67 7.29 -12.26
N ILE A 3 20.68 7.38 -11.36
CA ILE A 3 19.36 7.92 -11.72
C ILE A 3 19.50 9.44 -11.76
N LEU A 4 19.38 10.04 -12.93
CA LEU A 4 19.57 11.47 -13.15
C LEU A 4 18.52 12.33 -12.44
N ASN A 5 17.31 11.84 -12.29
CA ASN A 5 16.23 12.53 -11.56
C ASN A 5 15.43 11.55 -10.71
N PRO A 6 15.81 11.33 -9.45
CA PRO A 6 15.18 10.35 -8.57
C PRO A 6 13.79 10.78 -8.09
N ILE A 7 13.44 12.07 -8.16
CA ILE A 7 12.17 12.61 -7.67
C ILE A 7 11.20 12.78 -8.83
N ILE A 8 10.31 11.82 -9.02
CA ILE A 8 9.34 11.81 -10.12
C ILE A 8 7.89 12.10 -9.70
N ASN A 9 7.62 12.16 -8.39
CA ASN A 9 6.31 12.49 -7.83
C ASN A 9 6.43 13.47 -6.68
N SER A 10 5.39 14.28 -6.48
CA SER A 10 5.23 15.07 -5.25
C SER A 10 4.86 14.16 -4.08
N PRO A 11 5.40 14.36 -2.87
CA PRO A 11 5.01 13.57 -1.69
C PRO A 11 3.59 13.86 -1.19
N PHE A 12 2.98 14.98 -1.63
CA PHE A 12 1.67 15.44 -1.16
C PHE A 12 0.49 14.96 -2.00
N PHE A 13 0.76 14.38 -3.17
CA PHE A 13 -0.27 13.89 -4.07
C PHE A 13 -0.12 12.40 -4.35
N GLN A 14 -1.22 11.76 -4.76
CA GLN A 14 -1.18 10.37 -5.18
C GLN A 14 -0.12 10.19 -6.28
N PRO A 15 0.81 9.25 -6.12
CA PRO A 15 1.81 8.97 -7.15
C PRO A 15 1.16 8.60 -8.48
N LYS A 16 1.64 9.20 -9.56
CA LYS A 16 1.15 8.94 -10.92
C LYS A 16 2.20 8.26 -11.79
N ARG A 17 3.44 8.15 -11.30
CA ARG A 17 4.56 7.58 -12.03
C ARG A 17 5.38 6.66 -11.12
N HIS A 18 6.03 5.67 -11.70
CA HIS A 18 6.99 4.85 -10.99
C HIS A 18 8.12 4.40 -11.92
N PHE A 19 9.29 4.10 -11.35
CA PHE A 19 10.39 3.49 -12.08
C PHE A 19 10.10 2.01 -12.33
N VAL A 20 10.44 1.55 -13.51
CA VAL A 20 10.40 0.13 -13.86
C VAL A 20 11.59 -0.57 -13.19
N PHE A 21 11.33 -1.75 -12.65
CA PHE A 21 12.34 -2.61 -12.06
C PHE A 21 12.56 -3.83 -12.96
N ASN A 22 13.81 -4.23 -13.10
CA ASN A 22 14.21 -5.48 -13.71
C ASN A 22 15.06 -6.29 -12.74
N ASP A 23 15.64 -7.39 -13.19
CA ASP A 23 16.46 -8.30 -12.37
C ASP A 23 17.73 -7.63 -11.82
N GLU A 24 18.19 -6.54 -12.44
CA GLU A 24 19.36 -5.73 -12.02
C GLU A 24 18.97 -4.59 -11.05
N GLY A 25 17.68 -4.35 -10.83
CA GLY A 25 17.15 -3.33 -9.94
C GLY A 25 16.35 -2.24 -10.65
N ILE A 26 16.50 -0.98 -10.18
CA ILE A 26 15.79 0.18 -10.73
C ILE A 26 16.35 0.54 -12.09
N THR A 27 15.49 0.65 -13.11
CA THR A 27 15.86 1.17 -14.44
C THR A 27 15.63 2.66 -14.53
N ASN A 28 16.10 3.29 -15.64
CA ASN A 28 15.76 4.70 -15.96
C ASN A 28 14.39 4.84 -16.66
N GLN A 29 13.67 3.74 -16.89
CA GLN A 29 12.33 3.79 -17.48
C GLN A 29 11.30 4.17 -16.44
N VAL A 30 10.40 5.08 -16.82
CA VAL A 30 9.32 5.57 -15.97
C VAL A 30 7.99 5.25 -16.62
N GLU A 31 7.12 4.55 -15.88
CA GLU A 31 5.73 4.35 -16.26
C GLU A 31 4.82 5.40 -15.65
N ASN A 32 3.84 5.87 -16.46
CA ASN A 32 2.86 6.88 -16.05
C ASN A 32 1.65 6.29 -15.34
N THR A 33 1.89 5.33 -14.46
CA THR A 33 0.89 4.70 -13.61
C THR A 33 1.37 4.63 -12.17
N ARG A 34 0.45 4.51 -11.24
CA ARG A 34 0.81 4.19 -9.86
C ARG A 34 1.24 2.73 -9.78
N ARG A 35 2.39 2.47 -9.17
CA ARG A 35 2.87 1.10 -8.93
C ARG A 35 1.86 0.31 -8.09
N SER A 36 1.49 -0.88 -8.57
CA SER A 36 0.69 -1.85 -7.82
C SER A 36 1.41 -2.28 -6.54
N SER A 37 0.65 -2.59 -5.50
CA SER A 37 1.20 -3.28 -4.33
C SER A 37 1.56 -4.69 -4.73
N SER A 38 2.77 -5.09 -4.39
CA SER A 38 3.28 -6.45 -4.62
C SER A 38 4.10 -6.90 -3.42
N PHE A 39 4.27 -8.18 -3.27
CA PHE A 39 5.11 -8.77 -2.25
C PHE A 39 6.02 -9.84 -2.85
N PHE A 40 7.10 -10.07 -2.17
CA PHE A 40 8.09 -11.05 -2.56
C PHE A 40 7.80 -12.38 -1.85
N VAL A 41 7.61 -13.44 -2.62
CA VAL A 41 7.41 -14.79 -2.07
C VAL A 41 8.78 -15.38 -1.74
N PRO A 42 9.13 -15.60 -0.46
CA PRO A 42 10.38 -16.24 -0.11
C PRO A 42 10.32 -17.73 -0.50
N ILE A 43 11.23 -18.15 -1.38
CA ILE A 43 11.40 -19.57 -1.69
C ILE A 43 12.37 -20.16 -0.67
N PRO A 44 12.05 -21.27 0.00
CA PRO A 44 12.99 -21.96 0.88
C PRO A 44 14.27 -22.30 0.11
N LYS A 45 15.44 -21.90 0.66
CA LYS A 45 16.72 -22.30 0.08
C LYS A 45 16.78 -23.83 0.05
N PRO A 46 17.01 -24.48 -1.11
CA PRO A 46 17.23 -25.93 -1.15
C PRO A 46 18.45 -26.25 -0.28
N LYS A 47 18.32 -27.27 0.56
CA LYS A 47 19.46 -27.79 1.32
C LYS A 47 20.54 -28.20 0.32
N LYS A 48 21.75 -27.65 0.48
CA LYS A 48 22.91 -27.85 -0.39
C LYS A 48 23.05 -29.30 -0.84
N LYS A 49 22.83 -29.57 -2.12
CA LYS A 49 23.48 -30.63 -2.89
C LYS A 49 23.37 -30.27 -4.39
N ASP A 50 24.54 -30.26 -5.02
CA ASP A 50 24.85 -30.31 -6.46
C ASP A 50 24.82 -29.02 -7.31
N SER A 51 25.87 -28.97 -8.10
CA SER A 51 26.39 -27.93 -9.00
C SER A 51 25.55 -27.62 -10.26
N GLN A 52 24.28 -28.02 -10.30
CA GLN A 52 23.31 -27.61 -11.35
C GLN A 52 22.48 -26.37 -10.99
N GLN A 53 22.75 -25.76 -9.86
CA GLN A 53 21.91 -24.70 -9.29
C GLN A 53 21.99 -23.32 -9.98
N VAL A 54 23.05 -23.04 -10.71
CA VAL A 54 23.29 -21.68 -11.26
C VAL A 54 22.34 -21.33 -12.41
N LEU A 55 21.88 -22.32 -13.19
CA LEU A 55 20.95 -22.10 -14.31
C LEU A 55 19.50 -21.86 -13.86
N PHE A 56 19.12 -22.37 -12.69
CA PHE A 56 17.76 -22.22 -12.16
C PHE A 56 17.53 -20.89 -11.42
N GLU A 57 18.57 -20.20 -10.96
CA GLU A 57 18.43 -18.93 -10.22
C GLU A 57 17.83 -17.80 -11.07
N THR A 58 18.07 -17.78 -12.36
CA THR A 58 17.58 -16.72 -13.27
C THR A 58 16.10 -16.88 -13.63
N GLU A 59 15.60 -18.11 -13.75
CA GLU A 59 14.16 -18.36 -13.97
C GLU A 59 13.32 -18.16 -12.71
N TRP A 60 13.92 -18.34 -11.54
CA TRP A 60 13.25 -18.26 -10.25
C TRP A 60 12.97 -16.83 -9.80
N THR A 61 13.68 -15.82 -10.32
CA THR A 61 13.52 -14.43 -9.94
C THR A 61 12.22 -13.83 -10.49
N LYS A 62 11.81 -14.20 -11.70
CA LYS A 62 10.61 -13.67 -12.36
C LYS A 62 9.29 -14.06 -11.70
N ASN A 63 9.25 -15.25 -11.05
CA ASN A 63 8.02 -15.77 -10.42
C ASN A 63 7.88 -15.42 -8.93
N ARG A 64 8.80 -14.63 -8.38
CA ARG A 64 8.83 -14.32 -6.93
C ARG A 64 8.02 -13.09 -6.53
N VAL A 65 7.70 -12.22 -7.46
CA VAL A 65 6.90 -11.03 -7.21
C VAL A 65 5.45 -11.34 -7.53
N GLN A 66 4.60 -11.35 -6.50
CA GLN A 66 3.16 -11.51 -6.67
C GLN A 66 2.49 -10.17 -6.37
N GLU A 67 1.51 -9.80 -7.19
CA GLU A 67 0.67 -8.65 -6.91
C GLU A 67 -0.20 -8.93 -5.67
N ASN A 68 -0.33 -7.93 -4.83
CA ASN A 68 -1.22 -7.99 -3.69
C ASN A 68 -2.61 -7.49 -4.09
N ASP A 69 -3.39 -8.36 -4.73
CA ASP A 69 -4.71 -8.04 -5.27
C ASP A 69 -5.65 -7.47 -4.22
N PHE A 70 -5.64 -8.03 -3.01
CA PHE A 70 -6.45 -7.52 -1.91
C PHE A 70 -6.14 -6.05 -1.63
N ILE A 71 -4.86 -5.71 -1.43
CA ILE A 71 -4.44 -4.32 -1.15
C ILE A 71 -4.74 -3.41 -2.34
N ASN A 72 -4.53 -3.88 -3.57
CA ASN A 72 -4.80 -3.09 -4.77
C ASN A 72 -6.30 -2.80 -4.92
N ARG A 73 -7.16 -3.76 -4.62
CA ARG A 73 -8.62 -3.58 -4.58
C ARG A 73 -9.04 -2.60 -3.48
N VAL A 74 -8.54 -2.75 -2.25
CA VAL A 74 -8.82 -1.82 -1.14
C VAL A 74 -8.40 -0.40 -1.50
N ARG A 75 -7.19 -0.21 -2.06
CA ARG A 75 -6.73 1.10 -2.55
C ARG A 75 -7.67 1.71 -3.59
N GLY A 76 -8.22 0.89 -4.48
CA GLY A 76 -9.21 1.32 -5.46
C GLY A 76 -10.49 1.83 -4.81
N ARG A 77 -10.99 1.10 -3.80
CA ARG A 77 -12.22 1.48 -3.05
C ARG A 77 -12.01 2.76 -2.25
N VAL A 78 -10.91 2.87 -1.51
CA VAL A 78 -10.56 4.09 -0.74
C VAL A 78 -10.41 5.30 -1.67
N ARG A 79 -9.76 5.12 -2.83
CA ARG A 79 -9.66 6.19 -3.84
C ARG A 79 -11.03 6.66 -4.32
N ASN A 80 -11.92 5.74 -4.68
CA ASN A 80 -13.26 6.07 -5.18
C ASN A 80 -14.08 6.78 -4.09
N TRP A 81 -14.00 6.33 -2.85
CA TRP A 81 -14.62 6.97 -1.70
C TRP A 81 -14.11 8.39 -1.47
N ARG A 82 -12.79 8.62 -1.55
CA ARG A 82 -12.17 9.97 -1.49
C ARG A 82 -12.73 10.87 -2.59
N LEU A 83 -12.77 10.38 -3.85
CA LEU A 83 -13.30 11.14 -4.99
C LEU A 83 -14.80 11.39 -4.87
N GLY A 84 -15.53 10.51 -4.20
CA GLY A 84 -16.96 10.67 -3.87
C GLY A 84 -17.24 11.59 -2.68
N GLY A 85 -16.21 12.24 -2.11
CA GLY A 85 -16.36 13.23 -1.05
C GLY A 85 -16.55 12.65 0.35
N TYR A 86 -15.97 11.50 0.66
CA TYR A 86 -15.95 10.87 1.99
C TYR A 86 -17.34 10.63 2.59
N VAL A 87 -18.26 10.06 1.84
CA VAL A 87 -19.62 9.73 2.32
C VAL A 87 -19.60 8.66 3.41
N HIS A 88 -20.68 8.53 4.18
CA HIS A 88 -20.88 7.53 5.22
C HIS A 88 -19.89 7.57 6.40
N VAL A 89 -19.37 8.74 6.73
CA VAL A 89 -18.57 8.95 7.93
C VAL A 89 -19.32 9.75 8.99
N THR A 90 -18.92 9.61 10.25
CA THR A 90 -19.44 10.45 11.34
C THR A 90 -19.10 11.92 11.13
N ASN A 91 -19.85 12.83 11.76
CA ASN A 91 -19.56 14.26 11.70
C ASN A 91 -18.18 14.62 12.25
N VAL A 92 -17.70 13.88 13.24
CA VAL A 92 -16.36 14.07 13.83
C VAL A 92 -15.30 13.70 12.80
N THR A 93 -15.41 12.51 12.20
CA THR A 93 -14.50 12.03 11.17
C THR A 93 -14.48 12.97 9.96
N ARG A 94 -15.64 13.49 9.54
CA ARG A 94 -15.73 14.49 8.47
C ARG A 94 -14.90 15.72 8.78
N ARG A 95 -15.07 16.30 9.98
CA ARG A 95 -14.32 17.48 10.40
C ARG A 95 -12.81 17.23 10.46
N LEU A 96 -12.39 16.04 10.89
CA LEU A 96 -10.98 15.67 10.91
C LEU A 96 -10.41 15.53 9.49
N LEU A 97 -11.11 14.84 8.59
CA LEU A 97 -10.71 14.70 7.19
C LEU A 97 -10.58 16.08 6.53
N ASP A 98 -11.57 16.96 6.71
CA ASP A 98 -11.55 18.33 6.18
C ASP A 98 -10.35 19.12 6.73
N TYR A 99 -10.02 18.94 8.01
CA TYR A 99 -8.87 19.60 8.63
C TYR A 99 -7.53 19.06 8.09
N TRP A 100 -7.37 17.74 7.97
CA TRP A 100 -6.12 17.13 7.50
C TRP A 100 -5.84 17.37 6.01
N THR A 101 -6.88 17.51 5.21
CA THR A 101 -6.77 17.70 3.75
C THR A 101 -6.82 19.17 3.31
N LYS A 102 -6.92 20.11 4.24
CA LYS A 102 -6.92 21.55 3.93
C LYS A 102 -5.73 21.96 3.05
N PRO A 103 -5.96 22.65 1.91
CA PRO A 103 -4.89 23.05 0.99
C PRO A 103 -3.91 24.08 1.59
N ASP A 104 -4.38 24.92 2.50
CA ASP A 104 -3.64 26.03 3.15
C ASP A 104 -3.00 25.63 4.47
N ARG A 105 -3.03 24.37 4.84
CA ARG A 105 -2.42 23.88 6.08
C ARG A 105 -0.90 24.10 6.07
N GLU A 106 -0.36 24.73 7.10
CA GLU A 106 1.07 25.02 7.26
C GLU A 106 1.92 23.74 7.22
N ARG A 107 1.49 22.70 7.93
CA ARG A 107 2.15 21.37 7.96
C ARG A 107 1.27 20.35 7.26
N LYS A 108 1.39 20.27 5.94
CA LYS A 108 0.64 19.31 5.12
C LYS A 108 1.08 17.89 5.42
N LEU A 109 0.13 16.98 5.49
CA LEU A 109 0.40 15.55 5.55
C LEU A 109 0.87 15.04 4.18
N TYR A 110 1.78 14.09 4.18
CA TYR A 110 2.15 13.36 2.95
C TYR A 110 1.00 12.49 2.49
N PHE A 111 0.93 12.24 1.19
CA PHE A 111 -0.13 11.39 0.62
C PHE A 111 -0.19 10.00 1.28
N CYS A 112 0.95 9.39 1.58
CA CYS A 112 0.98 8.09 2.25
C CYS A 112 0.39 8.11 3.67
N GLN A 113 0.48 9.24 4.37
CA GLN A 113 -0.11 9.44 5.68
C GLN A 113 -1.64 9.60 5.56
N ILE A 114 -2.09 10.44 4.62
CA ILE A 114 -3.52 10.61 4.33
C ILE A 114 -4.12 9.27 3.91
N GLU A 115 -3.51 8.54 2.99
CA GLU A 115 -4.04 7.27 2.53
C GLU A 115 -4.11 6.21 3.64
N ALA A 116 -3.14 6.20 4.58
CA ALA A 116 -3.20 5.31 5.73
C ALA A 116 -4.38 5.64 6.65
N ILE A 117 -4.58 6.93 6.97
CA ILE A 117 -5.71 7.41 7.78
C ILE A 117 -7.04 7.09 7.08
N GLU A 118 -7.15 7.43 5.81
CA GLU A 118 -8.33 7.14 4.99
C GLU A 118 -8.65 5.65 4.95
N THR A 119 -7.64 4.80 4.81
CA THR A 119 -7.84 3.35 4.82
C THR A 119 -8.34 2.87 6.18
N ALA A 120 -7.78 3.37 7.29
CA ALA A 120 -8.25 3.02 8.63
C ALA A 120 -9.72 3.42 8.84
N ILE A 121 -10.08 4.65 8.47
CA ILE A 121 -11.46 5.15 8.56
C ILE A 121 -12.39 4.32 7.65
N TYR A 122 -11.98 4.05 6.42
CA TYR A 122 -12.76 3.26 5.47
C TYR A 122 -13.09 1.88 6.03
N LEU A 123 -12.12 1.20 6.60
CA LEU A 123 -12.30 -0.11 7.20
C LEU A 123 -13.21 -0.07 8.44
N ALA A 124 -13.10 0.99 9.25
CA ALA A 124 -13.82 1.09 10.52
C ALA A 124 -15.25 1.61 10.39
N GLU A 125 -15.49 2.60 9.51
CA GLU A 125 -16.78 3.31 9.46
C GLU A 125 -17.55 3.05 8.15
N VAL A 126 -16.89 2.76 7.02
CA VAL A 126 -17.49 2.91 5.69
C VAL A 126 -17.68 1.60 4.96
N ALA A 127 -16.73 0.69 5.02
CA ALA A 127 -16.66 -0.48 4.14
C ALA A 127 -17.94 -1.33 4.17
N ARG A 128 -18.52 -1.56 5.34
CA ARG A 128 -19.74 -2.36 5.50
C ARG A 128 -20.95 -1.69 4.82
N ASP A 129 -21.15 -0.41 5.07
CA ASP A 129 -22.31 0.35 4.54
C ASP A 129 -22.15 0.66 3.05
N TYR A 130 -20.92 0.63 2.55
CA TYR A 130 -20.61 0.86 1.13
C TYR A 130 -20.62 -0.43 0.28
N GLY A 131 -21.08 -1.54 0.85
CA GLY A 131 -21.18 -2.84 0.17
C GLY A 131 -19.83 -3.58 0.07
N ASP A 132 -18.84 -3.22 0.87
CA ASP A 132 -17.50 -3.80 0.89
C ASP A 132 -17.27 -4.71 2.09
N GLY A 133 -18.29 -5.36 2.63
CA GLY A 133 -18.19 -6.32 3.73
C GLY A 133 -17.18 -7.45 3.50
N TRP A 134 -16.89 -7.78 2.23
CA TRP A 134 -15.88 -8.75 1.83
C TRP A 134 -14.47 -8.40 2.36
N ILE A 135 -14.19 -7.12 2.61
CA ILE A 135 -12.90 -6.68 3.16
C ILE A 135 -12.78 -7.13 4.62
N GLU A 136 -13.84 -6.93 5.41
CA GLU A 136 -13.87 -7.36 6.81
C GLU A 136 -13.77 -8.88 6.93
N GLU A 137 -14.49 -9.61 6.08
CA GLU A 137 -14.44 -11.08 6.04
C GLU A 137 -13.03 -11.59 5.71
N TRP A 138 -12.38 -10.99 4.72
CA TRP A 138 -11.00 -11.31 4.39
C TRP A 138 -10.05 -11.05 5.54
N LEU A 139 -10.13 -9.87 6.15
CA LEU A 139 -9.27 -9.50 7.28
C LEU A 139 -9.49 -10.41 8.49
N LYS A 140 -10.72 -10.82 8.77
CA LYS A 140 -11.02 -11.78 9.84
C LYS A 140 -10.35 -13.12 9.57
N LYS A 141 -10.48 -13.65 8.36
CA LYS A 141 -9.86 -14.93 7.98
C LYS A 141 -8.34 -14.88 8.14
N GLU A 142 -7.67 -13.85 7.63
CA GLU A 142 -6.22 -13.68 7.78
C GLU A 142 -5.79 -13.52 9.26
N ASN A 143 -6.62 -12.84 10.06
CA ASN A 143 -6.36 -12.71 11.49
C ASN A 143 -6.51 -14.04 12.26
N GLU A 144 -7.50 -14.85 11.93
CA GLU A 144 -7.68 -16.18 12.53
C GLU A 144 -6.49 -17.09 12.26
N GLU A 145 -5.93 -17.03 11.05
CA GLU A 145 -4.73 -17.81 10.68
C GLU A 145 -3.44 -17.29 11.35
N ALA A 146 -3.31 -15.97 11.55
CA ALA A 146 -2.08 -15.35 12.05
C ALA A 146 -2.10 -15.07 13.57
N ASN A 147 -3.25 -14.71 14.13
CA ASN A 147 -3.40 -14.26 15.52
C ASN A 147 -4.79 -14.63 16.04
N GLN A 148 -4.96 -15.87 16.44
CA GLN A 148 -6.22 -16.33 17.03
C GLN A 148 -6.66 -15.39 18.18
N ASP A 149 -7.96 -15.08 18.25
CA ASP A 149 -8.61 -14.24 19.27
C ASP A 149 -8.21 -12.75 19.29
N LEU A 150 -7.41 -12.26 18.34
CA LEU A 150 -7.04 -10.84 18.32
C LEU A 150 -7.07 -10.24 16.91
N PHE A 151 -8.11 -9.48 16.61
CA PHE A 151 -8.20 -8.74 15.34
C PHE A 151 -7.18 -7.61 15.27
N ARG A 152 -6.30 -7.66 14.27
CA ARG A 152 -5.26 -6.66 14.02
C ARG A 152 -5.25 -6.24 12.56
N VAL A 153 -4.99 -4.96 12.33
CA VAL A 153 -4.69 -4.42 11.00
C VAL A 153 -3.35 -3.71 11.05
N ALA A 154 -2.44 -4.08 10.17
CA ALA A 154 -1.10 -3.50 10.11
C ALA A 154 -0.93 -2.62 8.87
N PHE A 155 -0.48 -1.38 9.07
CA PHE A 155 -0.14 -0.45 8.00
C PHE A 155 1.36 -0.44 7.76
N LYS A 156 1.80 -1.01 6.63
CA LYS A 156 3.21 -1.00 6.24
C LYS A 156 3.54 0.29 5.48
N MET A 157 4.30 1.16 6.12
CA MET A 157 4.77 2.42 5.53
C MET A 157 6.30 2.44 5.50
N ALA A 158 6.88 3.14 4.51
CA ALA A 158 8.33 3.27 4.39
C ALA A 158 8.97 3.93 5.63
N THR A 159 10.24 3.65 5.88
CA THR A 159 11.02 4.34 6.91
C THR A 159 11.11 5.83 6.57
N GLY A 160 10.99 6.69 7.57
CA GLY A 160 11.00 8.15 7.37
C GLY A 160 9.69 8.76 6.85
N SER A 161 8.64 7.98 6.60
CA SER A 161 7.34 8.49 6.11
C SER A 161 6.46 9.13 7.19
N GLY A 162 6.96 9.27 8.43
CA GLY A 162 6.21 9.90 9.54
C GLY A 162 5.10 9.03 10.11
N LYS A 163 5.32 7.73 10.26
CA LYS A 163 4.34 6.78 10.85
C LYS A 163 3.76 7.23 12.18
N THR A 164 4.59 7.79 13.05
CA THR A 164 4.18 8.28 14.37
C THR A 164 3.11 9.38 14.27
N LEU A 165 3.18 10.24 13.24
CA LEU A 165 2.19 11.28 13.02
C LEU A 165 0.82 10.72 12.62
N VAL A 166 0.80 9.56 11.99
CA VAL A 166 -0.47 8.88 11.62
C VAL A 166 -1.13 8.24 12.85
N MET A 167 -0.32 7.86 13.86
CA MET A 167 -0.81 7.20 15.08
C MET A 167 -1.25 8.18 16.17
N ALA A 168 -0.82 9.45 16.08
CA ALA A 168 -1.16 10.51 17.03
C ALA A 168 -2.51 11.15 16.70
#